data_4dabf10916579795b5bf9870506113f9
#
_entry.id   4dabf10916579795b5bf9870506113f9
#
_cell.length_a   1.000
_cell.length_b   1.000
_cell.length_c   1.000
_cell.angle_alpha   90.00
_cell.angle_beta   90.00
_cell.angle_gamma   90.00
#
_symmetry.space_group_name_H-M   'P 1'
#
loop_
_entity.id
_entity.type
_entity.pdbx_description
1 polymer ?
#
loop_
_entity_poly.entity_id
_entity_poly.type
_entity_poly.pdbx_seq_one_letter_code
_entity_poly.pdbx_strand_id
1 'polypeptide(L)'
;MFVKKIRPLFLIALALGLALTACAPAATAVPATEPVETATSPEVPTEAVVVAPVTLKIAVLPIIDTLPMYVAQQEGLFAKYGVNVEFVPVASAPERDQLLAAGQADGAVNETLADMLFNKDTIQMQAVRYALRPTAGHGHFFILASAKSGITTPDGLKGVEIGVSQGTIIEYVTERLLQSAGLTADQIKTIAVPKIPDRMALLASGELKAGVLPDPLASLAVGQGAVIVADDSTHPEFGFSVISFRKAVIDANPEAIKGFLAAIEEATALLNADAAKYANLLSDQKLVPPPLIGKFQVPPFPIAGVPTEAEWNDALAWAKGKGMLTVDVSYADSVNATLLP
;
A
#
# COMPACT_ATOMS: atom_id res chain seq x y z
N MET A 1 53.27 -1.71 7.18
CA MET A 1 54.08 -2.95 7.26
C MET A 1 53.33 -4.06 6.58
N PHE A 2 53.83 -4.48 5.42
CA PHE A 2 53.72 -5.77 4.73
C PHE A 2 52.33 -6.38 4.51
N VAL A 3 51.92 -6.78 3.37
CA VAL A 3 52.42 -7.18 2.05
C VAL A 3 51.48 -8.26 1.51
N LYS A 4 50.94 -8.03 0.28
CA LYS A 4 50.94 -8.93 -0.89
C LYS A 4 50.32 -10.34 -0.73
N LYS A 5 49.55 -10.84 -1.64
CA LYS A 5 49.65 -11.25 -3.07
C LYS A 5 48.65 -12.41 -3.23
N ILE A 6 48.11 -12.90 -4.28
CA ILE A 6 48.34 -13.05 -5.73
C ILE A 6 47.13 -13.80 -6.32
N ARG A 7 46.76 -13.47 -7.54
CA ARG A 7 45.93 -14.27 -8.47
C ARG A 7 46.64 -15.60 -8.85
N PRO A 8 45.91 -16.60 -9.41
CA PRO A 8 46.09 -16.77 -10.85
C PRO A 8 44.83 -17.08 -11.67
N LEU A 9 44.95 -16.66 -12.93
CA LEU A 9 44.27 -17.09 -14.15
C LEU A 9 44.35 -18.61 -14.34
N PHE A 10 43.32 -19.20 -14.94
CA PHE A 10 43.43 -20.35 -15.82
C PHE A 10 42.59 -20.16 -17.07
N LEU A 11 43.29 -19.95 -18.16
CA LEU A 11 42.87 -20.13 -19.55
C LEU A 11 43.11 -21.58 -19.95
N ILE A 12 42.19 -22.25 -20.55
CA ILE A 12 42.47 -23.36 -21.49
C ILE A 12 41.50 -23.22 -22.70
N ALA A 13 42.15 -23.22 -23.84
CA ALA A 13 41.57 -23.10 -25.18
C ALA A 13 41.46 -24.47 -25.88
N LEU A 14 40.63 -24.50 -26.89
CA LEU A 14 40.76 -25.19 -28.18
C LEU A 14 40.43 -26.69 -28.25
N ALA A 15 39.45 -27.08 -29.08
CA ALA A 15 39.74 -27.80 -30.33
C ALA A 15 38.49 -28.02 -31.18
N LEU A 16 38.67 -27.69 -32.36
CA LEU A 16 38.02 -27.81 -33.66
C LEU A 16 37.74 -29.29 -34.05
N GLY A 17 36.62 -29.55 -34.74
CA GLY A 17 36.33 -30.83 -35.38
C GLY A 17 35.23 -30.69 -36.46
N LEU A 18 35.62 -30.27 -37.65
CA LEU A 18 34.82 -30.41 -38.88
C LEU A 18 34.80 -31.87 -39.34
N ALA A 19 33.64 -32.36 -39.76
CA ALA A 19 33.57 -33.44 -40.77
C ALA A 19 32.34 -33.23 -41.68
N LEU A 20 32.65 -32.82 -42.90
CA LEU A 20 31.77 -32.85 -44.05
C LEU A 20 31.77 -34.26 -44.64
N THR A 21 30.57 -34.80 -44.99
CA THR A 21 30.46 -35.76 -46.06
C THR A 21 29.17 -35.50 -46.85
N ALA A 22 29.40 -35.16 -48.10
CA ALA A 22 28.39 -35.06 -49.17
C ALA A 22 28.25 -36.43 -49.84
N CYS A 23 27.03 -36.77 -50.26
CA CYS A 23 26.76 -37.51 -51.51
C CYS A 23 25.31 -37.38 -51.92
N ALA A 24 25.08 -36.93 -53.13
CA ALA A 24 23.84 -36.93 -53.92
C ALA A 24 23.91 -38.05 -54.97
N PRO A 25 22.98 -38.16 -55.97
CA PRO A 25 21.58 -38.57 -55.88
C PRO A 25 21.31 -39.83 -56.71
N ALA A 26 20.16 -40.46 -56.61
CA ALA A 26 19.66 -41.36 -57.63
C ALA A 26 18.15 -41.14 -57.78
N ALA A 27 17.76 -40.82 -58.99
CA ALA A 27 16.40 -40.78 -59.46
C ALA A 27 15.93 -42.19 -59.82
N THR A 28 14.65 -42.52 -59.61
CA THR A 28 13.76 -43.09 -60.68
C THR A 28 12.49 -43.70 -60.07
N ALA A 29 11.42 -43.43 -60.79
CA ALA A 29 10.16 -44.18 -60.98
C ALA A 29 8.94 -43.78 -60.12
N VAL A 30 7.99 -43.17 -60.80
CA VAL A 30 6.58 -43.04 -60.46
C VAL A 30 5.86 -44.36 -60.74
N PRO A 31 4.98 -44.82 -59.89
CA PRO A 31 3.73 -45.39 -60.38
C PRO A 31 2.49 -44.83 -59.63
N ALA A 32 1.49 -44.59 -60.41
CA ALA A 32 0.02 -44.72 -60.27
C ALA A 32 -0.65 -44.31 -58.92
N THR A 33 -1.54 -43.38 -59.10
CA THR A 33 -2.64 -42.89 -58.26
C THR A 33 -3.54 -43.99 -57.68
N GLU A 34 -3.71 -44.04 -56.39
CA GLU A 34 -4.88 -44.59 -55.72
C GLU A 34 -5.58 -43.50 -54.90
N PRO A 35 -6.89 -43.57 -54.56
CA PRO A 35 -7.66 -42.46 -54.07
C PRO A 35 -7.33 -42.19 -52.60
N VAL A 36 -7.14 -40.89 -52.29
CA VAL A 36 -6.88 -40.39 -50.95
C VAL A 36 -8.16 -40.51 -50.12
N GLU A 37 -8.19 -41.46 -49.18
CA GLU A 37 -9.07 -41.40 -48.01
C GLU A 37 -8.71 -40.20 -47.19
N THR A 38 -9.68 -39.32 -46.97
CA THR A 38 -9.55 -38.13 -46.11
C THR A 38 -9.36 -38.60 -44.67
N ALA A 39 -8.11 -38.74 -44.24
CA ALA A 39 -7.81 -38.95 -42.83
C ALA A 39 -8.14 -37.67 -42.07
N THR A 40 -9.19 -37.74 -41.26
CA THR A 40 -9.51 -36.75 -40.22
C THR A 40 -8.32 -36.68 -39.27
N SER A 41 -7.61 -35.55 -39.31
CA SER A 41 -6.54 -35.26 -38.35
C SER A 41 -7.12 -35.29 -36.95
N PRO A 42 -6.57 -36.04 -35.97
CA PRO A 42 -7.02 -35.94 -34.59
C PRO A 42 -6.73 -34.55 -34.11
N GLU A 43 -7.79 -33.88 -33.64
CA GLU A 43 -7.72 -32.62 -32.88
C GLU A 43 -6.84 -32.88 -31.65
N VAL A 44 -5.60 -32.35 -31.69
CA VAL A 44 -4.72 -32.36 -30.50
C VAL A 44 -5.40 -31.50 -29.44
N PRO A 45 -5.72 -32.04 -28.28
CA PRO A 45 -6.25 -31.22 -27.20
C PRO A 45 -5.20 -30.13 -26.89
N THR A 46 -5.56 -28.88 -27.08
CA THR A 46 -4.75 -27.76 -26.63
C THR A 46 -4.76 -27.85 -25.12
N GLU A 47 -3.72 -28.40 -24.51
CA GLU A 47 -3.50 -28.29 -23.07
C GLU A 47 -3.53 -26.80 -22.71
N ALA A 48 -4.51 -26.40 -21.92
CA ALA A 48 -4.59 -25.07 -21.37
C ALA A 48 -3.28 -24.85 -20.59
N VAL A 49 -2.46 -23.90 -21.05
CA VAL A 49 -1.26 -23.49 -20.33
C VAL A 49 -1.75 -22.91 -19.00
N VAL A 50 -1.61 -23.69 -17.94
CA VAL A 50 -1.87 -23.21 -16.57
C VAL A 50 -0.76 -22.22 -16.24
N VAL A 51 -1.02 -20.94 -16.49
CA VAL A 51 -0.12 -19.87 -16.07
C VAL A 51 -0.13 -19.85 -14.55
N ALA A 52 1.03 -20.02 -13.93
CA ALA A 52 1.15 -19.94 -12.47
C ALA A 52 0.66 -18.57 -11.98
N PRO A 53 -0.09 -18.51 -10.87
CA PRO A 53 -0.57 -17.24 -10.33
C PRO A 53 0.57 -16.27 -10.06
N VAL A 54 0.38 -15.01 -10.44
CA VAL A 54 1.32 -13.94 -10.12
C VAL A 54 1.35 -13.73 -8.61
N THR A 55 2.54 -13.59 -8.03
CA THR A 55 2.70 -13.22 -6.61
C THR A 55 2.95 -11.72 -6.50
N LEU A 56 2.07 -11.04 -5.76
CA LEU A 56 2.17 -9.62 -5.45
C LEU A 56 2.71 -9.42 -4.02
N LYS A 57 3.75 -8.62 -3.87
CA LYS A 57 4.33 -8.22 -2.57
C LYS A 57 3.73 -6.91 -2.13
N ILE A 58 3.01 -6.94 -1.01
CA ILE A 58 2.26 -5.78 -0.51
C ILE A 58 2.88 -5.32 0.82
N ALA A 59 3.42 -4.10 0.85
CA ALA A 59 3.90 -3.50 2.07
C ALA A 59 2.72 -3.11 2.98
N VAL A 60 2.74 -3.58 4.23
CA VAL A 60 1.65 -3.40 5.18
C VAL A 60 2.17 -2.82 6.50
N LEU A 61 1.52 -1.76 6.98
CA LEU A 61 1.72 -1.22 8.32
C LEU A 61 0.81 -1.98 9.31
N PRO A 62 1.15 -2.00 10.63
CA PRO A 62 0.29 -2.58 11.66
C PRO A 62 -0.86 -1.60 12.01
N ILE A 63 -1.75 -1.34 11.06
CA ILE A 63 -2.90 -0.44 11.16
C ILE A 63 -4.16 -1.13 10.65
N ILE A 64 -5.30 -0.65 11.08
CA ILE A 64 -6.59 -1.28 10.80
C ILE A 64 -6.93 -1.32 9.29
N ASP A 65 -6.37 -0.41 8.51
CA ASP A 65 -6.52 -0.31 7.05
C ASP A 65 -6.21 -1.62 6.30
N THR A 66 -5.33 -2.43 6.87
CA THR A 66 -4.91 -3.71 6.29
C THR A 66 -5.84 -4.88 6.61
N LEU A 67 -6.83 -4.68 7.47
CA LEU A 67 -7.73 -5.77 7.90
C LEU A 67 -8.45 -6.46 6.73
N PRO A 68 -8.99 -5.77 5.71
CA PRO A 68 -9.59 -6.45 4.55
C PRO A 68 -8.62 -7.35 3.80
N MET A 69 -7.32 -7.03 3.77
CA MET A 69 -6.29 -7.86 3.15
C MET A 69 -6.09 -9.17 3.90
N TYR A 70 -6.07 -9.13 5.23
CA TYR A 70 -5.97 -10.33 6.06
C TYR A 70 -7.25 -11.16 6.03
N VAL A 71 -8.42 -10.53 5.91
CA VAL A 71 -9.69 -11.23 5.66
C VAL A 71 -9.64 -11.96 4.32
N ALA A 72 -9.20 -11.28 3.24
CA ALA A 72 -9.04 -11.89 1.94
C ALA A 72 -8.09 -13.10 1.97
N GLN A 73 -7.01 -13.03 2.74
CA GLN A 73 -6.07 -14.12 2.92
C GLN A 73 -6.71 -15.28 3.70
N GLN A 74 -7.39 -15.00 4.83
CA GLN A 74 -8.03 -16.01 5.67
C GLN A 74 -9.14 -16.76 4.93
N GLU A 75 -9.95 -16.06 4.13
CA GLU A 75 -11.04 -16.64 3.33
C GLU A 75 -10.55 -17.25 2.00
N GLY A 76 -9.24 -17.21 1.70
CA GLY A 76 -8.67 -17.77 0.47
C GLY A 76 -9.05 -17.01 -0.80
N LEU A 77 -9.49 -15.74 -0.68
CA LEU A 77 -10.02 -14.95 -1.79
C LEU A 77 -8.95 -14.61 -2.83
N PHE A 78 -7.72 -14.40 -2.42
CA PHE A 78 -6.64 -14.16 -3.39
C PHE A 78 -6.47 -15.33 -4.35
N ALA A 79 -6.45 -16.56 -3.83
CA ALA A 79 -6.38 -17.76 -4.66
C ALA A 79 -7.63 -17.94 -5.52
N LYS A 80 -8.82 -17.63 -4.98
CA LYS A 80 -10.09 -17.63 -5.72
C LYS A 80 -10.05 -16.72 -6.94
N TYR A 81 -9.39 -15.57 -6.82
CA TYR A 81 -9.26 -14.59 -7.90
C TYR A 81 -7.94 -14.69 -8.67
N GLY A 82 -7.22 -15.83 -8.54
CA GLY A 82 -6.08 -16.15 -9.38
C GLY A 82 -4.79 -15.37 -9.10
N VAL A 83 -4.62 -14.86 -7.87
CA VAL A 83 -3.43 -14.11 -7.46
C VAL A 83 -2.88 -14.66 -6.14
N ASN A 84 -1.54 -14.67 -6.00
CA ASN A 84 -0.88 -14.89 -4.73
C ASN A 84 -0.47 -13.55 -4.12
N VAL A 85 -0.54 -13.44 -2.79
CA VAL A 85 -0.16 -12.24 -2.06
C VAL A 85 0.81 -12.58 -0.93
N GLU A 86 1.92 -11.86 -0.90
CA GLU A 86 2.90 -11.87 0.18
C GLU A 86 2.87 -10.52 0.89
N PHE A 87 2.58 -10.51 2.19
CA PHE A 87 2.62 -9.28 2.97
C PHE A 87 4.03 -9.01 3.48
N VAL A 88 4.51 -7.78 3.29
CA VAL A 88 5.82 -7.29 3.74
C VAL A 88 5.59 -6.29 4.86
N PRO A 89 5.76 -6.68 6.14
CA PRO A 89 5.52 -5.78 7.26
C PRO A 89 6.53 -4.63 7.32
N VAL A 90 6.04 -3.42 7.60
CA VAL A 90 6.83 -2.20 7.81
C VAL A 90 6.34 -1.45 9.05
N ALA A 91 7.22 -0.68 9.69
CA ALA A 91 6.90 0.03 10.92
C ALA A 91 6.53 1.52 10.70
N SER A 92 6.73 2.06 9.49
CA SER A 92 6.49 3.48 9.19
C SER A 92 6.24 3.72 7.70
N ALA A 93 5.59 4.85 7.36
CA ALA A 93 5.38 5.25 5.98
C ALA A 93 6.71 5.47 5.22
N PRO A 94 7.75 6.13 5.78
CA PRO A 94 9.03 6.22 5.10
C PRO A 94 9.69 4.86 4.81
N GLU A 95 9.55 3.85 5.67
CA GLU A 95 10.06 2.51 5.43
C GLU A 95 9.29 1.82 4.28
N ARG A 96 7.96 1.94 4.27
CA ARG A 96 7.11 1.51 3.15
C ARG A 96 7.60 2.09 1.83
N ASP A 97 7.80 3.41 1.80
CA ASP A 97 8.21 4.13 0.59
C ASP A 97 9.60 3.71 0.10
N GLN A 98 10.52 3.41 1.01
CA GLN A 98 11.83 2.85 0.66
C GLN A 98 11.71 1.48 -0.02
N LEU A 99 10.84 0.58 0.47
CA LEU A 99 10.60 -0.72 -0.14
C LEU A 99 9.98 -0.60 -1.54
N LEU A 100 9.01 0.30 -1.71
CA LEU A 100 8.39 0.59 -3.01
C LEU A 100 9.41 1.16 -4.00
N ALA A 101 10.22 2.15 -3.59
CA ALA A 101 11.27 2.74 -4.42
C ALA A 101 12.34 1.71 -4.83
N ALA A 102 12.69 0.79 -3.93
CA ALA A 102 13.66 -0.28 -4.19
C ALA A 102 13.08 -1.46 -5.00
N GLY A 103 11.77 -1.44 -5.30
CA GLY A 103 11.10 -2.56 -5.98
C GLY A 103 10.99 -3.83 -5.15
N GLN A 104 11.11 -3.71 -3.82
CA GLN A 104 10.98 -4.82 -2.87
C GLN A 104 9.53 -5.06 -2.47
N ALA A 105 8.64 -4.11 -2.73
CA ALA A 105 7.19 -4.26 -2.69
C ALA A 105 6.60 -3.82 -4.04
N ASP A 106 5.51 -4.44 -4.43
CA ASP A 106 4.76 -4.17 -5.67
C ASP A 106 3.67 -3.14 -5.45
N GLY A 107 3.07 -3.14 -4.28
CA GLY A 107 2.04 -2.23 -3.85
C GLY A 107 2.03 -2.09 -2.33
N ALA A 108 1.14 -1.23 -1.83
CA ALA A 108 1.02 -0.96 -0.40
C ALA A 108 -0.36 -0.41 -0.04
N VAL A 109 -0.70 -0.47 1.26
CA VAL A 109 -1.58 0.54 1.85
C VAL A 109 -0.76 1.83 1.91
N ASN A 110 -1.21 2.82 1.16
CA ASN A 110 -0.48 4.04 0.86
C ASN A 110 -1.37 5.27 1.05
N GLU A 111 -0.95 6.39 0.54
CA GLU A 111 -1.63 7.68 0.60
C GLU A 111 -1.30 8.53 -0.63
N THR A 112 -2.20 9.45 -0.97
CA THR A 112 -2.08 10.26 -2.19
C THR A 112 -0.81 11.12 -2.23
N LEU A 113 -0.36 11.62 -1.08
CA LEU A 113 0.83 12.44 -1.00
C LEU A 113 2.11 11.67 -1.37
N ALA A 114 2.23 10.41 -0.89
CA ALA A 114 3.33 9.54 -1.27
C ALA A 114 3.30 9.22 -2.77
N ASP A 115 2.12 8.93 -3.33
CA ASP A 115 1.98 8.71 -4.78
C ASP A 115 2.42 9.95 -5.58
N MET A 116 2.05 11.16 -5.14
CA MET A 116 2.52 12.41 -5.75
C MET A 116 4.03 12.56 -5.70
N LEU A 117 4.66 12.24 -4.57
CA LEU A 117 6.12 12.33 -4.42
C LEU A 117 6.85 11.33 -5.31
N PHE A 118 6.30 10.12 -5.50
CA PHE A 118 6.81 9.15 -6.47
C PHE A 118 6.65 9.64 -7.90
N ASN A 119 5.54 10.33 -8.19
CA ASN A 119 5.13 10.71 -9.55
C ASN A 119 5.66 12.08 -10.00
N LYS A 120 6.46 12.78 -9.19
CA LYS A 120 6.91 14.15 -9.46
C LYS A 120 7.69 14.32 -10.78
N ASP A 121 8.42 13.30 -11.21
CA ASP A 121 9.23 13.33 -12.44
C ASP A 121 8.61 12.46 -13.55
N THR A 122 8.14 11.28 -13.18
CA THR A 122 7.48 10.29 -14.04
C THR A 122 6.45 9.52 -13.22
N ILE A 123 5.40 9.02 -13.86
CA ILE A 123 4.37 8.23 -13.16
C ILE A 123 4.95 6.86 -12.77
N GLN A 124 5.16 6.67 -11.46
CA GLN A 124 5.70 5.45 -10.87
C GLN A 124 4.68 4.68 -10.06
N MET A 125 3.69 5.38 -9.46
CA MET A 125 2.65 4.81 -8.61
C MET A 125 1.27 5.17 -9.14
N GLN A 126 0.29 4.29 -8.93
CA GLN A 126 -1.12 4.61 -9.13
C GLN A 126 -1.94 4.16 -7.94
N ALA A 127 -2.76 5.08 -7.40
CA ALA A 127 -3.83 4.75 -6.46
C ALA A 127 -4.96 4.05 -7.22
N VAL A 128 -5.35 2.87 -6.76
CA VAL A 128 -6.33 2.02 -7.46
C VAL A 128 -7.61 1.79 -6.65
N ARG A 129 -7.60 2.13 -5.34
CA ARG A 129 -8.75 1.96 -4.45
C ARG A 129 -8.53 2.72 -3.14
N TYR A 130 -9.59 3.19 -2.49
CA TYR A 130 -9.50 3.52 -1.07
C TYR A 130 -9.22 2.28 -0.24
N ALA A 131 -8.34 2.40 0.77
CA ALA A 131 -8.14 1.35 1.76
C ALA A 131 -9.05 1.59 2.97
N LEU A 132 -9.01 2.80 3.56
CA LEU A 132 -9.88 3.23 4.64
C LEU A 132 -10.24 4.70 4.46
N ARG A 133 -11.44 5.08 4.89
CA ARG A 133 -11.90 6.47 4.99
C ARG A 133 -12.51 6.72 6.35
N PRO A 134 -12.29 7.87 6.98
CA PRO A 134 -13.05 8.25 8.15
C PRO A 134 -14.53 8.40 7.80
N THR A 135 -15.37 8.12 8.78
CA THR A 135 -16.83 8.28 8.69
C THR A 135 -17.36 8.94 9.95
N ALA A 136 -18.57 9.42 9.92
CA ALA A 136 -19.21 9.99 11.11
C ALA A 136 -19.14 8.99 12.28
N GLY A 137 -18.48 9.38 13.36
CA GLY A 137 -18.28 8.54 14.55
C GLY A 137 -17.09 7.57 14.50
N HIS A 138 -16.38 7.48 13.36
CA HIS A 138 -15.17 6.67 13.24
C HIS A 138 -14.07 7.49 12.56
N GLY A 139 -13.26 8.16 13.38
CA GLY A 139 -12.05 8.83 12.90
C GLY A 139 -10.97 7.80 12.51
N HIS A 140 -10.10 8.20 11.62
CA HIS A 140 -8.91 7.42 11.22
C HIS A 140 -7.66 7.99 11.87
N PHE A 141 -7.50 9.33 11.85
CA PHE A 141 -6.40 10.03 12.49
C PHE A 141 -6.89 10.93 13.61
N PHE A 142 -6.19 10.86 14.74
CA PHE A 142 -6.52 11.59 15.96
C PHE A 142 -5.34 12.46 16.39
N ILE A 143 -5.58 13.75 16.55
CA ILE A 143 -4.66 14.66 17.21
C ILE A 143 -4.91 14.52 18.71
N LEU A 144 -3.93 13.94 19.40
CA LEU A 144 -4.02 13.64 20.82
C LEU A 144 -3.08 14.54 21.62
N ALA A 145 -3.56 14.96 22.77
CA ALA A 145 -2.73 15.60 23.78
C ALA A 145 -2.37 14.60 24.88
N SER A 146 -1.14 14.66 25.38
CA SER A 146 -0.73 13.88 26.55
C SER A 146 -1.59 14.23 27.76
N ALA A 147 -1.96 13.23 28.56
CA ALA A 147 -2.65 13.43 29.84
C ALA A 147 -1.96 14.47 30.77
N LYS A 148 -0.63 14.62 30.62
CA LYS A 148 0.19 15.53 31.41
C LYS A 148 0.27 16.95 30.87
N SER A 149 -0.22 17.20 29.65
CA SER A 149 -0.06 18.49 28.96
C SER A 149 -1.05 19.56 29.40
N GLY A 150 -2.23 19.15 29.90
CA GLY A 150 -3.35 20.04 30.17
C GLY A 150 -4.08 20.59 28.94
N ILE A 151 -3.71 20.13 27.75
CA ILE A 151 -4.30 20.57 26.48
C ILE A 151 -5.59 19.77 26.22
N THR A 152 -6.69 20.48 25.95
CA THR A 152 -8.01 19.86 25.71
C THR A 152 -8.74 20.38 24.49
N THR A 153 -8.21 21.43 23.85
CA THR A 153 -8.82 22.08 22.68
C THR A 153 -7.78 22.40 21.62
N PRO A 154 -8.17 22.57 20.34
CA PRO A 154 -7.26 22.97 19.28
C PRO A 154 -6.49 24.26 19.60
N ASP A 155 -7.13 25.24 20.23
CA ASP A 155 -6.49 26.50 20.66
C ASP A 155 -5.29 26.27 21.58
N GLY A 156 -5.34 25.25 22.43
CA GLY A 156 -4.24 24.85 23.30
C GLY A 156 -3.03 24.30 22.56
N LEU A 157 -3.15 23.98 21.28
CA LEU A 157 -2.06 23.51 20.44
C LEU A 157 -1.27 24.63 19.73
N LYS A 158 -1.70 25.89 19.85
CA LYS A 158 -0.97 27.03 19.24
C LYS A 158 0.48 27.07 19.71
N GLY A 159 1.40 26.89 18.75
CA GLY A 159 2.85 26.91 19.00
C GLY A 159 3.40 25.67 19.74
N VAL A 160 2.56 24.69 20.05
CA VAL A 160 2.99 23.40 20.63
C VAL A 160 3.54 22.49 19.55
N GLU A 161 4.67 21.85 19.80
CA GLU A 161 5.23 20.83 18.92
C GLU A 161 4.38 19.56 18.93
N ILE A 162 3.86 19.20 17.77
CA ILE A 162 3.00 18.05 17.55
C ILE A 162 3.82 16.97 16.83
N GLY A 163 3.95 15.79 17.45
CA GLY A 163 4.67 14.67 16.85
C GLY A 163 3.90 14.07 15.67
N VAL A 164 4.55 14.00 14.49
CA VAL A 164 3.97 13.47 13.25
C VAL A 164 5.01 12.67 12.46
N SER A 165 4.58 11.97 11.42
CA SER A 165 5.46 11.55 10.32
C SER A 165 5.49 12.70 9.32
N GLN A 166 6.52 13.55 9.39
CA GLN A 166 6.66 14.70 8.49
C GLN A 166 6.77 14.26 7.03
N GLY A 167 6.19 15.04 6.13
CA GLY A 167 6.16 14.74 4.71
C GLY A 167 5.19 13.63 4.31
N THR A 168 4.24 13.26 5.17
CA THR A 168 3.24 12.22 4.91
C THR A 168 1.83 12.75 5.14
N ILE A 169 0.82 11.91 4.83
CA ILE A 169 -0.59 12.18 5.12
C ILE A 169 -0.82 12.60 6.58
N ILE A 170 -0.02 12.08 7.53
CA ILE A 170 -0.19 12.40 8.95
C ILE A 170 0.08 13.88 9.23
N GLU A 171 1.09 14.47 8.60
CA GLU A 171 1.33 15.92 8.72
C GLU A 171 0.25 16.73 8.00
N TYR A 172 -0.13 16.32 6.79
CA TYR A 172 -1.20 16.97 6.02
C TYR A 172 -2.53 17.01 6.80
N VAL A 173 -3.00 15.86 7.30
CA VAL A 173 -4.25 15.78 8.08
C VAL A 173 -4.15 16.63 9.34
N THR A 174 -3.02 16.61 10.03
CA THR A 174 -2.79 17.44 11.22
C THR A 174 -3.00 18.92 10.92
N GLU A 175 -2.38 19.42 9.86
CA GLU A 175 -2.49 20.82 9.49
C GLU A 175 -3.91 21.16 9.01
N ARG A 176 -4.53 20.30 8.19
CA ARG A 176 -5.90 20.55 7.71
C ARG A 176 -6.93 20.57 8.83
N LEU A 177 -6.86 19.63 9.76
CA LEU A 177 -7.77 19.60 10.92
C LEU A 177 -7.60 20.83 11.82
N LEU A 178 -6.38 21.25 12.09
CA LEU A 178 -6.13 22.42 12.92
C LEU A 178 -6.49 23.73 12.19
N GLN A 179 -6.27 23.82 10.89
CA GLN A 179 -6.74 24.94 10.08
C GLN A 179 -8.26 25.01 10.04
N SER A 180 -8.97 23.89 9.89
CA SER A 180 -10.43 23.81 9.98
C SER A 180 -10.95 24.22 11.36
N ALA A 181 -10.16 23.97 12.41
CA ALA A 181 -10.44 24.44 13.78
C ALA A 181 -10.05 25.91 14.02
N GLY A 182 -9.55 26.64 13.01
CA GLY A 182 -9.29 28.07 13.06
C GLY A 182 -7.83 28.46 13.37
N LEU A 183 -6.88 27.52 13.46
CA LEU A 183 -5.47 27.86 13.61
C LEU A 183 -4.88 28.30 12.28
N THR A 184 -3.98 29.27 12.33
CA THR A 184 -3.19 29.67 11.16
C THR A 184 -1.93 28.82 10.99
N ALA A 185 -1.37 28.74 9.78
CA ALA A 185 -0.23 27.87 9.49
C ALA A 185 0.99 28.16 10.39
N ASP A 186 1.24 29.43 10.74
CA ASP A 186 2.34 29.83 11.63
C ASP A 186 2.13 29.42 13.10
N GLN A 187 0.90 29.14 13.51
CA GLN A 187 0.53 28.64 14.84
C GLN A 187 0.68 27.13 14.97
N ILE A 188 0.71 26.39 13.84
CA ILE A 188 0.83 24.93 13.83
C ILE A 188 2.30 24.55 13.70
N LYS A 189 2.81 23.79 14.69
CA LYS A 189 4.20 23.31 14.69
C LYS A 189 4.25 21.80 14.73
N THR A 190 4.88 21.18 13.76
CA THR A 190 5.10 19.73 13.71
C THR A 190 6.55 19.38 13.98
N ILE A 191 6.78 18.22 14.61
CA ILE A 191 8.12 17.62 14.77
C ILE A 191 8.13 16.18 14.28
N ALA A 192 9.29 15.74 13.79
CA ALA A 192 9.44 14.40 13.23
C ALA A 192 9.52 13.33 14.31
N VAL A 193 8.48 12.51 14.43
CA VAL A 193 8.44 11.27 15.20
C VAL A 193 7.79 10.21 14.30
N PRO A 194 8.51 9.68 13.29
CA PRO A 194 7.90 8.94 12.19
C PRO A 194 7.33 7.57 12.59
N LYS A 195 7.94 6.87 13.56
CA LYS A 195 7.45 5.58 14.02
C LYS A 195 6.25 5.75 14.93
N ILE A 196 5.12 5.16 14.56
CA ILE A 196 3.85 5.27 15.29
C ILE A 196 3.98 4.75 16.74
N PRO A 197 4.60 3.58 17.02
CA PRO A 197 4.80 3.12 18.40
C PRO A 197 5.65 4.05 19.25
N ASP A 198 6.72 4.63 18.70
CA ASP A 198 7.60 5.56 19.42
C ASP A 198 6.84 6.85 19.77
N ARG A 199 6.06 7.37 18.83
CA ARG A 199 5.20 8.55 19.01
C ARG A 199 4.18 8.34 20.13
N MET A 200 3.55 7.14 20.16
CA MET A 200 2.64 6.77 21.24
C MET A 200 3.35 6.71 22.60
N ALA A 201 4.54 6.12 22.67
CA ALA A 201 5.31 6.02 23.92
C ALA A 201 5.69 7.40 24.46
N LEU A 202 6.16 8.31 23.62
CA LEU A 202 6.50 9.69 23.99
C LEU A 202 5.28 10.50 24.45
N LEU A 203 4.12 10.28 23.80
CA LEU A 203 2.86 10.88 24.23
C LEU A 203 2.44 10.38 25.62
N ALA A 204 2.52 9.07 25.87
CA ALA A 204 2.19 8.46 27.16
C ALA A 204 3.15 8.91 28.28
N SER A 205 4.45 9.03 28.03
CA SER A 205 5.43 9.55 28.98
C SER A 205 5.24 11.03 29.29
N GLY A 206 4.62 11.79 28.38
CA GLY A 206 4.47 13.25 28.43
C GLY A 206 5.70 14.02 27.95
N GLU A 207 6.70 13.35 27.40
CA GLU A 207 7.82 13.97 26.69
C GLU A 207 7.33 14.70 25.45
N LEU A 208 6.32 14.11 24.79
CA LEU A 208 5.57 14.75 23.71
C LEU A 208 4.25 15.27 24.27
N LYS A 209 4.00 16.59 24.16
CA LYS A 209 2.76 17.20 24.64
C LYS A 209 1.56 16.87 23.77
N ALA A 210 1.78 16.74 22.47
CA ALA A 210 0.76 16.39 21.49
C ALA A 210 1.35 15.55 20.36
N GLY A 211 0.55 14.68 19.78
CA GLY A 211 0.96 13.84 18.65
C GLY A 211 -0.24 13.26 17.93
N VAL A 212 -0.02 12.79 16.71
CA VAL A 212 -1.08 12.21 15.90
C VAL A 212 -0.92 10.70 15.80
N LEU A 213 -1.97 9.98 16.15
CA LEU A 213 -2.01 8.53 16.05
C LEU A 213 -3.18 8.09 15.16
N PRO A 214 -2.99 7.09 14.29
CA PRO A 214 -4.12 6.38 13.71
C PRO A 214 -4.74 5.43 14.74
N ASP A 215 -6.02 5.09 14.55
CA ASP A 215 -6.62 3.98 15.30
C ASP A 215 -6.00 2.63 14.85
N PRO A 216 -5.92 1.64 15.76
CA PRO A 216 -6.41 1.64 17.15
C PRO A 216 -5.43 2.19 18.21
N LEU A 217 -4.25 2.68 17.83
CA LEU A 217 -3.30 3.23 18.80
C LEU A 217 -3.81 4.52 19.44
N ALA A 218 -4.61 5.31 18.72
CA ALA A 218 -5.29 6.47 19.27
C ALA A 218 -6.25 6.06 20.42
N SER A 219 -7.10 5.08 20.18
CA SER A 219 -8.01 4.52 21.18
C SER A 219 -7.27 3.97 22.40
N LEU A 220 -6.11 3.31 22.19
CA LEU A 220 -5.28 2.85 23.29
C LEU A 220 -4.73 4.02 24.13
N ALA A 221 -4.21 5.05 23.47
CA ALA A 221 -3.67 6.23 24.14
C ALA A 221 -4.77 6.96 24.94
N VAL A 222 -5.98 7.06 24.39
CA VAL A 222 -7.16 7.61 25.10
C VAL A 222 -7.51 6.76 26.33
N GLY A 223 -7.49 5.44 26.21
CA GLY A 223 -7.66 4.53 27.36
C GLY A 223 -6.59 4.68 28.43
N GLN A 224 -5.44 5.25 28.10
CA GLN A 224 -4.34 5.58 29.01
C GLN A 224 -4.37 7.04 29.50
N GLY A 225 -5.41 7.79 29.15
CA GLY A 225 -5.66 9.15 29.62
C GLY A 225 -5.26 10.26 28.66
N ALA A 226 -4.82 9.95 27.44
CA ALA A 226 -4.64 10.97 26.41
C ALA A 226 -5.97 11.60 26.03
N VAL A 227 -5.94 12.88 25.65
CA VAL A 227 -7.13 13.66 25.32
C VAL A 227 -7.23 13.81 23.82
N ILE A 228 -8.37 13.48 23.22
CA ILE A 228 -8.66 13.80 21.81
C ILE A 228 -8.86 15.31 21.71
N VAL A 229 -8.03 15.97 20.91
CA VAL A 229 -8.12 17.40 20.63
C VAL A 229 -8.86 17.66 19.34
N ALA A 230 -8.62 16.84 18.33
CA ALA A 230 -9.34 16.83 17.05
C ALA A 230 -9.19 15.45 16.40
N ASP A 231 -10.11 15.11 15.51
CA ASP A 231 -10.05 13.93 14.66
C ASP A 231 -10.70 14.22 13.30
N ASP A 232 -10.54 13.30 12.35
CA ASP A 232 -11.00 13.46 10.98
C ASP A 232 -12.40 12.88 10.71
N SER A 233 -13.14 12.46 11.74
CA SER A 233 -14.49 11.87 11.57
C SER A 233 -15.50 12.82 10.92
N THR A 234 -15.28 14.13 11.03
CA THR A 234 -16.08 15.18 10.39
C THR A 234 -15.46 15.73 9.11
N HIS A 235 -14.27 15.24 8.75
CA HIS A 235 -13.49 15.67 7.59
C HIS A 235 -12.96 14.46 6.80
N PRO A 236 -13.85 13.62 6.25
CA PRO A 236 -13.47 12.40 5.56
C PRO A 236 -12.63 12.63 4.30
N GLU A 237 -12.55 13.85 3.84
CA GLU A 237 -11.76 14.29 2.68
C GLU A 237 -10.25 14.39 2.97
N PHE A 238 -9.83 14.43 4.25
CA PHE A 238 -8.41 14.62 4.59
C PHE A 238 -7.70 13.32 4.96
N GLY A 239 -8.33 12.46 5.76
CA GLY A 239 -7.68 11.37 6.49
C GLY A 239 -7.82 9.98 5.88
N PHE A 240 -8.07 9.85 4.58
CA PHE A 240 -8.19 8.55 3.93
C PHE A 240 -6.84 7.95 3.55
N SER A 241 -6.80 6.63 3.48
CA SER A 241 -5.71 5.86 2.88
C SER A 241 -6.15 5.18 1.58
N VAL A 242 -5.18 4.81 0.77
CA VAL A 242 -5.40 4.16 -0.52
C VAL A 242 -4.61 2.86 -0.65
N ILE A 243 -5.03 2.00 -1.55
CA ILE A 243 -4.20 0.93 -2.07
C ILE A 243 -3.56 1.46 -3.34
N SER A 244 -2.23 1.45 -3.39
CA SER A 244 -1.46 1.87 -4.55
C SER A 244 -0.52 0.77 -5.00
N PHE A 245 -0.30 0.70 -6.30
CA PHE A 245 0.68 -0.19 -6.91
C PHE A 245 1.68 0.59 -7.75
N ARG A 246 2.87 0.03 -7.88
CA ARG A 246 3.85 0.54 -8.84
C ARG A 246 3.28 0.40 -10.25
N LYS A 247 3.36 1.45 -11.04
CA LYS A 247 2.83 1.46 -12.42
C LYS A 247 3.41 0.33 -13.27
N ALA A 248 4.71 0.04 -13.12
CA ALA A 248 5.35 -1.06 -13.84
C ALA A 248 4.73 -2.44 -13.51
N VAL A 249 4.23 -2.64 -12.29
CA VAL A 249 3.54 -3.88 -11.89
C VAL A 249 2.14 -3.93 -12.49
N ILE A 250 1.41 -2.81 -12.49
CA ILE A 250 0.09 -2.68 -13.12
C ILE A 250 0.20 -3.00 -14.61
N ASP A 251 1.16 -2.38 -15.31
CA ASP A 251 1.35 -2.55 -16.74
C ASP A 251 1.72 -4.00 -17.12
N ALA A 252 2.54 -4.65 -16.28
CA ALA A 252 2.96 -6.03 -16.53
C ALA A 252 1.90 -7.08 -16.14
N ASN A 253 1.05 -6.80 -15.15
CA ASN A 253 0.15 -7.78 -14.56
C ASN A 253 -1.26 -7.19 -14.25
N PRO A 254 -1.94 -6.54 -15.19
CA PRO A 254 -3.22 -5.85 -14.91
C PRO A 254 -4.29 -6.82 -14.37
N GLU A 255 -4.35 -8.04 -14.86
CA GLU A 255 -5.34 -9.04 -14.39
C GLU A 255 -5.05 -9.50 -12.96
N ALA A 256 -3.78 -9.60 -12.55
CA ALA A 256 -3.45 -9.92 -11.16
C ALA A 256 -3.87 -8.77 -10.21
N ILE A 257 -3.74 -7.52 -10.64
CA ILE A 257 -4.21 -6.37 -9.85
C ILE A 257 -5.74 -6.36 -9.77
N LYS A 258 -6.47 -6.64 -10.86
CA LYS A 258 -7.93 -6.79 -10.82
C LYS A 258 -8.36 -7.93 -9.91
N GLY A 259 -7.68 -9.08 -9.96
CA GLY A 259 -7.92 -10.21 -9.07
C GLY A 259 -7.69 -9.84 -7.61
N PHE A 260 -6.61 -9.12 -7.32
CA PHE A 260 -6.36 -8.60 -5.98
C PHE A 260 -7.49 -7.67 -5.51
N LEU A 261 -7.91 -6.71 -6.33
CA LEU A 261 -8.97 -5.77 -5.99
C LEU A 261 -10.32 -6.47 -5.81
N ALA A 262 -10.66 -7.45 -6.64
CA ALA A 262 -11.87 -8.25 -6.47
C ALA A 262 -11.86 -9.03 -5.13
N ALA A 263 -10.71 -9.58 -4.74
CA ALA A 263 -10.54 -10.22 -3.44
C ALA A 263 -10.75 -9.22 -2.28
N ILE A 264 -10.23 -8.00 -2.40
CA ILE A 264 -10.41 -6.95 -1.39
C ILE A 264 -11.88 -6.50 -1.32
N GLU A 265 -12.58 -6.36 -2.45
CA GLU A 265 -14.01 -5.98 -2.45
C GLU A 265 -14.86 -7.04 -1.74
N GLU A 266 -14.67 -8.33 -2.06
CA GLU A 266 -15.40 -9.40 -1.39
C GLU A 266 -15.07 -9.46 0.12
N ALA A 267 -13.79 -9.34 0.48
CA ALA A 267 -13.36 -9.28 1.88
C ALA A 267 -13.98 -8.09 2.62
N THR A 268 -14.05 -6.93 1.98
CA THR A 268 -14.66 -5.72 2.52
C THR A 268 -16.16 -5.93 2.76
N ALA A 269 -16.87 -6.54 1.80
CA ALA A 269 -18.29 -6.85 1.95
C ALA A 269 -18.54 -7.82 3.12
N LEU A 270 -17.74 -8.87 3.25
CA LEU A 270 -17.81 -9.83 4.37
C LEU A 270 -17.55 -9.14 5.71
N LEU A 271 -16.53 -8.28 5.76
CA LEU A 271 -16.15 -7.56 6.98
C LEU A 271 -17.21 -6.55 7.40
N ASN A 272 -17.79 -5.79 6.47
CA ASN A 272 -18.86 -4.85 6.75
C ASN A 272 -20.19 -5.53 7.16
N ALA A 273 -20.39 -6.78 6.70
CA ALA A 273 -21.55 -7.56 7.10
C ALA A 273 -21.43 -8.11 8.52
N ASP A 274 -20.25 -8.62 8.91
CA ASP A 274 -19.99 -9.19 10.23
C ASP A 274 -18.50 -9.07 10.61
N ALA A 275 -18.11 -7.92 11.15
CA ALA A 275 -16.73 -7.70 11.61
C ALA A 275 -16.35 -8.62 12.78
N ALA A 276 -17.32 -9.10 13.59
CA ALA A 276 -17.06 -9.93 14.76
C ALA A 276 -16.52 -11.32 14.36
N LYS A 277 -16.89 -11.82 13.19
CA LYS A 277 -16.35 -13.05 12.61
C LYS A 277 -14.82 -13.03 12.47
N TYR A 278 -14.23 -11.85 12.29
CA TYR A 278 -12.81 -11.65 12.03
C TYR A 278 -12.04 -11.08 13.23
N ALA A 279 -12.65 -11.13 14.43
CA ALA A 279 -12.04 -10.58 15.64
C ALA A 279 -10.68 -11.21 15.99
N ASN A 280 -10.44 -12.49 15.60
CA ASN A 280 -9.15 -13.15 15.75
C ASN A 280 -8.02 -12.43 14.99
N LEU A 281 -8.29 -11.92 13.78
CA LEU A 281 -7.27 -11.21 12.98
C LEU A 281 -6.77 -9.95 13.66
N LEU A 282 -7.60 -9.29 14.48
CA LEU A 282 -7.20 -8.09 15.21
C LEU A 282 -6.04 -8.35 16.17
N SER A 283 -6.01 -9.54 16.81
CA SER A 283 -4.93 -9.97 17.69
C SER A 283 -3.80 -10.68 16.95
N ASP A 284 -4.14 -11.61 16.06
CA ASP A 284 -3.17 -12.48 15.39
C ASP A 284 -2.23 -11.69 14.48
N GLN A 285 -2.78 -10.67 13.81
CA GLN A 285 -2.03 -9.74 12.96
C GLN A 285 -1.52 -8.50 13.73
N LYS A 286 -1.75 -8.45 15.05
CA LYS A 286 -1.35 -7.34 15.93
C LYS A 286 -1.88 -5.98 15.46
N LEU A 287 -3.05 -5.98 14.81
CA LEU A 287 -3.70 -4.75 14.35
C LEU A 287 -4.30 -3.96 15.51
N VAL A 288 -4.75 -4.66 16.55
CA VAL A 288 -5.33 -4.05 17.74
C VAL A 288 -4.49 -4.44 18.97
N PRO A 289 -4.05 -3.46 19.77
CA PRO A 289 -3.32 -3.73 21.02
C PRO A 289 -4.14 -4.60 22.01
N PRO A 290 -3.48 -5.49 22.79
CA PRO A 290 -4.17 -6.43 23.69
C PRO A 290 -5.23 -5.80 24.61
N PRO A 291 -5.05 -4.60 25.22
CA PRO A 291 -6.07 -4.01 26.09
C PRO A 291 -7.37 -3.61 25.39
N LEU A 292 -7.36 -3.52 24.07
CA LEU A 292 -8.51 -3.16 23.24
C LEU A 292 -9.19 -4.37 22.60
N ILE A 293 -8.62 -5.57 22.67
CA ILE A 293 -9.24 -6.77 22.11
C ILE A 293 -10.62 -6.96 22.75
N GLY A 294 -11.63 -7.19 21.91
CA GLY A 294 -13.04 -7.30 22.31
C GLY A 294 -13.73 -5.98 22.69
N LYS A 295 -13.03 -4.85 22.62
CA LYS A 295 -13.59 -3.50 22.89
C LYS A 295 -13.50 -2.57 21.68
N PHE A 296 -12.49 -2.77 20.83
CA PHE A 296 -12.28 -1.96 19.66
C PHE A 296 -13.41 -2.20 18.65
N GLN A 297 -14.02 -1.11 18.20
CA GLN A 297 -15.04 -1.15 17.16
C GLN A 297 -14.37 -0.99 15.80
N VAL A 298 -14.45 -2.03 15.00
CA VAL A 298 -13.93 -2.02 13.64
C VAL A 298 -14.75 -1.02 12.83
N PRO A 299 -14.12 -0.01 12.18
CA PRO A 299 -14.84 0.95 11.36
C PRO A 299 -15.41 0.29 10.11
N PRO A 300 -16.46 0.85 9.49
CA PRO A 300 -16.90 0.42 8.18
C PRO A 300 -15.84 0.75 7.13
N PHE A 301 -15.57 -0.22 6.25
CA PHE A 301 -14.61 -0.04 5.15
C PHE A 301 -15.33 0.44 3.88
N PRO A 302 -14.70 1.33 3.10
CA PRO A 302 -15.27 1.82 1.85
C PRO A 302 -15.45 0.67 0.84
N ILE A 303 -16.60 0.64 0.17
CA ILE A 303 -16.85 -0.25 -0.97
C ILE A 303 -16.45 0.52 -2.20
N ALA A 304 -15.68 -0.10 -3.08
CA ALA A 304 -15.17 0.44 -4.34
C ALA A 304 -14.93 1.97 -4.34
N GLY A 305 -14.05 2.44 -5.15
CA GLY A 305 -13.79 3.88 -5.31
C GLY A 305 -12.34 4.25 -5.14
N VAL A 306 -12.00 5.38 -5.69
CA VAL A 306 -10.68 6.00 -5.68
C VAL A 306 -10.79 7.42 -5.18
N PRO A 307 -9.69 8.06 -4.75
CA PRO A 307 -9.66 9.47 -4.41
C PRO A 307 -10.28 10.33 -5.51
N THR A 308 -11.04 11.34 -5.11
CA THR A 308 -11.58 12.34 -6.04
C THR A 308 -10.50 13.32 -6.49
N GLU A 309 -10.72 13.97 -7.62
CA GLU A 309 -9.79 15.00 -8.09
C GLU A 309 -9.71 16.19 -7.11
N ALA A 310 -10.77 16.50 -6.39
CA ALA A 310 -10.77 17.55 -5.37
C ALA A 310 -9.88 17.20 -4.18
N GLU A 311 -9.96 15.97 -3.67
CA GLU A 311 -9.11 15.45 -2.59
C GLU A 311 -7.64 15.42 -3.03
N TRP A 312 -7.36 14.99 -4.27
CA TRP A 312 -6.03 15.03 -4.85
C TRP A 312 -5.48 16.45 -4.92
N ASN A 313 -6.24 17.37 -5.49
CA ASN A 313 -5.80 18.75 -5.71
C ASN A 313 -5.56 19.50 -4.39
N ASP A 314 -6.33 19.22 -3.33
CA ASP A 314 -6.08 19.83 -2.02
C ASP A 314 -4.76 19.33 -1.41
N ALA A 315 -4.48 18.02 -1.46
CA ALA A 315 -3.22 17.46 -1.00
C ALA A 315 -2.02 17.97 -1.85
N LEU A 316 -2.19 18.09 -3.18
CA LEU A 316 -1.19 18.65 -4.08
C LEU A 316 -0.88 20.12 -3.76
N ALA A 317 -1.92 20.94 -3.54
CA ALA A 317 -1.75 22.34 -3.18
C ALA A 317 -1.00 22.48 -1.84
N TRP A 318 -1.32 21.63 -0.85
CA TRP A 318 -0.61 21.59 0.42
C TRP A 318 0.86 21.20 0.24
N ALA A 319 1.15 20.13 -0.52
CA ALA A 319 2.51 19.66 -0.78
C ALA A 319 3.36 20.74 -1.49
N LYS A 320 2.77 21.46 -2.44
CA LYS A 320 3.42 22.60 -3.11
C LYS A 320 3.66 23.78 -2.14
N GLY A 321 2.69 24.07 -1.28
CA GLY A 321 2.82 25.10 -0.23
C GLY A 321 3.92 24.79 0.78
N LYS A 322 4.19 23.52 1.06
CA LYS A 322 5.29 23.03 1.90
C LYS A 322 6.63 22.95 1.17
N GLY A 323 6.67 23.24 -0.13
CA GLY A 323 7.88 23.11 -0.95
C GLY A 323 8.33 21.67 -1.22
N MET A 324 7.47 20.67 -0.94
CA MET A 324 7.76 19.25 -1.18
C MET A 324 7.66 18.90 -2.66
N LEU A 325 6.79 19.60 -3.38
CA LEU A 325 6.59 19.50 -4.82
C LEU A 325 6.72 20.88 -5.47
N THR A 326 7.40 20.94 -6.60
CA THR A 326 7.54 22.15 -7.42
C THR A 326 6.78 22.05 -8.74
N VAL A 327 6.23 20.88 -9.04
CA VAL A 327 5.51 20.54 -10.26
C VAL A 327 4.06 20.15 -9.95
N ASP A 328 3.22 20.22 -10.95
CA ASP A 328 1.89 19.62 -10.88
C ASP A 328 1.98 18.12 -11.21
N VAL A 329 1.34 17.30 -10.40
CA VAL A 329 1.25 15.85 -10.61
C VAL A 329 -0.16 15.52 -11.06
N SER A 330 -0.27 14.93 -12.24
CA SER A 330 -1.55 14.63 -12.90
C SER A 330 -2.40 13.66 -12.08
N TYR A 331 -3.60 14.05 -11.73
CA TYR A 331 -4.61 13.17 -11.13
C TYR A 331 -4.94 12.00 -12.07
N ALA A 332 -5.25 12.29 -13.33
CA ALA A 332 -5.70 11.30 -14.31
C ALA A 332 -4.67 10.19 -14.57
N ASP A 333 -3.35 10.50 -14.43
CA ASP A 333 -2.29 9.52 -14.61
C ASP A 333 -1.94 8.78 -13.32
N SER A 334 -2.29 9.36 -12.16
CA SER A 334 -1.91 8.85 -10.84
C SER A 334 -3.02 8.08 -10.12
N VAL A 335 -4.28 8.23 -10.57
CA VAL A 335 -5.44 7.54 -9.98
C VAL A 335 -6.12 6.70 -11.06
N ASN A 336 -6.24 5.42 -10.82
CA ASN A 336 -6.71 4.46 -11.82
C ASN A 336 -7.91 3.65 -11.32
N ALA A 337 -9.11 4.16 -11.59
CA ALA A 337 -10.38 3.48 -11.26
C ALA A 337 -10.73 2.32 -12.23
N THR A 338 -10.03 2.19 -13.37
CA THR A 338 -10.39 1.19 -14.40
C THR A 338 -10.07 -0.25 -13.99
N LEU A 339 -9.32 -0.41 -12.89
CA LEU A 339 -8.93 -1.72 -12.34
C LEU A 339 -9.94 -2.24 -11.31
N LEU A 340 -10.86 -1.40 -10.84
CA LEU A 340 -11.93 -1.81 -9.91
C LEU A 340 -12.88 -2.80 -10.59
N PRO A 341 -13.40 -3.81 -9.84
CA PRO A 341 -14.35 -4.78 -10.35
C PRO A 341 -15.72 -4.17 -10.64
#